data_b48b502eb7c520d509710b2cb4d7c594
#
_entry.id   b48b502eb7c520d509710b2cb4d7c594
#
_cell.length_a   1.000
_cell.length_b   1.000
_cell.length_c   1.000
_cell.angle_alpha   90.00
_cell.angle_beta   90.00
_cell.angle_gamma   90.00
#
_symmetry.space_group_name_H-M   'P 1'
#
loop_
_entity.id
_entity.type
_entity.pdbx_description
1 polymer ?
#
loop_
_entity_poly.entity_id
_entity_poly.type
_entity_poly.pdbx_seq_one_letter_code
_entity_poly.pdbx_strand_id
1 'polypeptide(L)'
;MPDATSLRAALRIAPLALADLPAYKALRDRMLAAHPHAFTSDAAAEAIKPASVYSSRLGYERQEGGHFTIGAWRGARLVGAISCERDTRLKVRHVAQVVGMMVRDEVQRLGIGRALLDACIERARRADGLEMLTLSVTAGNDAAQRLYRAAGFTRYGTLPRAVKLGGRYHDKDLMVLYL
;
A
#
# COMPACT_ATOMS: atom_id res chain seq x y z
N MET A 1 -20.74 17.17 3.89
CA MET A 1 -21.41 15.87 3.75
C MET A 1 -20.91 15.25 2.45
N PRO A 2 -20.36 14.03 2.44
CA PRO A 2 -20.05 13.37 1.18
C PRO A 2 -21.36 13.09 0.44
N ASP A 3 -21.39 13.45 -0.83
CA ASP A 3 -22.51 13.23 -1.74
C ASP A 3 -22.87 11.74 -1.78
N ALA A 4 -24.13 11.40 -1.48
CA ALA A 4 -24.65 10.03 -1.49
C ALA A 4 -24.49 9.34 -2.86
N THR A 5 -24.35 10.10 -3.94
CA THR A 5 -24.07 9.64 -5.29
C THR A 5 -22.66 9.04 -5.40
N SER A 6 -21.68 9.58 -4.67
CA SER A 6 -20.28 9.09 -4.64
C SER A 6 -20.15 7.74 -3.94
N LEU A 7 -21.01 7.42 -2.99
CA LEU A 7 -20.98 6.13 -2.26
C LEU A 7 -21.57 4.97 -3.07
N ARG A 8 -22.40 5.26 -4.10
CA ARG A 8 -23.02 4.25 -4.98
C ARG A 8 -22.24 4.02 -6.28
N ALA A 9 -21.22 4.84 -6.58
CA ALA A 9 -20.39 4.65 -7.76
C ALA A 9 -19.64 3.31 -7.68
N ALA A 10 -19.59 2.59 -8.82
CA ALA A 10 -18.88 1.32 -8.94
C ALA A 10 -17.40 1.48 -8.54
N LEU A 11 -16.87 0.52 -7.79
CA LEU A 11 -15.46 0.46 -7.44
C LEU A 11 -14.64 0.10 -8.69
N ARG A 12 -13.66 0.93 -9.03
CA ARG A 12 -12.68 0.66 -10.10
C ARG A 12 -11.30 0.47 -9.47
N ILE A 13 -10.66 -0.64 -9.74
CA ILE A 13 -9.28 -0.94 -9.36
C ILE A 13 -8.41 -0.86 -10.62
N ALA A 14 -7.38 -0.01 -10.60
CA ALA A 14 -6.50 0.18 -11.76
C ALA A 14 -5.11 0.68 -11.33
N PRO A 15 -4.05 0.41 -12.13
CA PRO A 15 -2.76 1.04 -11.94
C PRO A 15 -2.89 2.57 -11.99
N LEU A 16 -2.11 3.25 -11.14
CA LEU A 16 -2.04 4.70 -11.18
C LEU A 16 -1.14 5.18 -12.32
N ALA A 17 -1.56 6.27 -12.95
CA ALA A 17 -0.80 7.01 -13.96
C ALA A 17 -0.13 8.25 -13.36
N LEU A 18 0.79 8.88 -14.12
CA LEU A 18 1.44 10.13 -13.69
C LEU A 18 0.41 11.24 -13.37
N ALA A 19 -0.68 11.29 -14.14
CA ALA A 19 -1.78 12.24 -13.91
C ALA A 19 -2.50 12.02 -12.56
N ASP A 20 -2.38 10.83 -11.96
CA ASP A 20 -3.03 10.50 -10.70
C ASP A 20 -2.18 10.89 -9.47
N LEU A 21 -0.93 11.31 -9.65
CA LEU A 21 -0.01 11.64 -8.55
C LEU A 21 -0.56 12.70 -7.59
N PRO A 22 -1.26 13.77 -8.03
CA PRO A 22 -1.88 14.72 -7.11
C PRO A 22 -2.94 14.07 -6.20
N ALA A 23 -3.79 13.20 -6.77
CA ALA A 23 -4.80 12.46 -6.02
C ALA A 23 -4.17 11.44 -5.05
N TYR A 24 -3.10 10.75 -5.48
CA TYR A 24 -2.32 9.84 -4.64
C TYR A 24 -1.68 10.58 -3.47
N LYS A 25 -1.02 11.72 -3.73
CA LYS A 25 -0.40 12.55 -2.69
C LYS A 25 -1.44 13.00 -1.66
N ALA A 26 -2.58 13.53 -2.11
CA ALA A 26 -3.66 13.98 -1.22
C ALA A 26 -4.23 12.83 -0.35
N LEU A 27 -4.39 11.63 -0.93
CA LEU A 27 -4.78 10.44 -0.18
C LEU A 27 -3.74 10.08 0.87
N ARG A 28 -2.46 10.02 0.46
CA ARG A 28 -1.35 9.65 1.33
C ARG A 28 -1.20 10.59 2.51
N ASP A 29 -1.17 11.91 2.27
CA ASP A 29 -1.03 12.91 3.33
C ASP A 29 -2.14 12.79 4.37
N ARG A 30 -3.38 12.63 3.91
CA ARG A 30 -4.53 12.42 4.79
C ARG A 30 -4.37 11.17 5.66
N MET A 31 -3.97 10.04 5.05
CA MET A 31 -3.86 8.77 5.78
C MET A 31 -2.69 8.76 6.76
N LEU A 32 -1.56 9.38 6.42
CA LEU A 32 -0.43 9.54 7.33
C LEU A 32 -0.80 10.39 8.55
N ALA A 33 -1.53 11.49 8.34
CA ALA A 33 -1.97 12.35 9.43
C ALA A 33 -3.01 11.66 10.34
N ALA A 34 -3.94 10.90 9.76
CA ALA A 34 -4.99 10.21 10.50
C ALA A 34 -4.48 8.96 11.25
N HIS A 35 -3.48 8.26 10.71
CA HIS A 35 -3.01 6.96 11.21
C HIS A 35 -1.49 6.90 11.41
N PRO A 36 -0.89 7.76 12.23
CA PRO A 36 0.58 7.86 12.37
C PRO A 36 1.23 6.54 12.84
N HIS A 37 0.50 5.68 13.55
CA HIS A 37 1.00 4.37 14.00
C HIS A 37 1.04 3.30 12.90
N ALA A 38 0.27 3.47 11.81
CA ALA A 38 0.19 2.48 10.75
C ALA A 38 1.34 2.61 9.72
N PHE A 39 1.99 3.76 9.66
CA PHE A 39 2.99 4.08 8.65
C PHE A 39 4.36 4.35 9.29
N THR A 40 5.42 4.10 8.53
CA THR A 40 6.79 4.45 8.93
C THR A 40 7.13 5.90 8.58
N SER A 41 6.48 6.45 7.54
CA SER A 41 6.69 7.84 7.10
C SER A 41 6.03 8.82 8.07
N ASP A 42 6.75 9.91 8.39
CA ASP A 42 6.23 11.01 9.17
C ASP A 42 5.31 11.91 8.34
N ALA A 43 4.14 12.26 8.88
CA ALA A 43 3.12 13.03 8.16
C ALA A 43 3.59 14.45 7.81
N ALA A 44 4.28 15.16 8.72
CA ALA A 44 4.74 16.52 8.48
C ALA A 44 5.86 16.54 7.43
N ALA A 45 6.81 15.60 7.53
CA ALA A 45 7.89 15.45 6.56
C ALA A 45 7.39 15.08 5.16
N GLU A 46 6.32 14.30 5.06
CA GLU A 46 5.73 13.95 3.76
C GLU A 46 4.86 15.07 3.18
N ALA A 47 4.16 15.84 4.02
CA ALA A 47 3.26 16.91 3.56
C ALA A 47 3.94 17.99 2.73
N ILE A 48 5.21 18.32 3.02
CA ILE A 48 5.98 19.34 2.30
C ILE A 48 6.54 18.85 0.95
N LYS A 49 6.49 17.55 0.65
CA LYS A 49 7.01 16.99 -0.60
C LYS A 49 6.03 17.21 -1.75
N PRO A 50 6.50 17.52 -2.96
CA PRO A 50 5.63 17.58 -4.12
C PRO A 50 5.16 16.18 -4.54
N ALA A 51 4.02 16.10 -5.23
CA ALA A 51 3.45 14.83 -5.69
C ALA A 51 4.39 14.05 -6.63
N SER A 52 5.25 14.75 -7.36
CA SER A 52 6.22 14.16 -8.31
C SER A 52 7.24 13.21 -7.67
N VAL A 53 7.54 13.33 -6.36
CA VAL A 53 8.47 12.42 -5.69
C VAL A 53 7.99 10.97 -5.67
N TYR A 54 6.68 10.73 -5.88
CA TYR A 54 6.09 9.40 -5.93
C TYR A 54 6.06 8.79 -7.33
N SER A 55 6.57 9.48 -8.37
CA SER A 55 6.60 8.95 -9.74
C SER A 55 7.34 7.62 -9.84
N SER A 56 8.42 7.45 -9.08
CA SER A 56 9.17 6.19 -9.03
C SER A 56 8.36 4.98 -8.58
N ARG A 57 7.30 5.19 -7.78
CA ARG A 57 6.41 4.11 -7.32
C ARG A 57 5.47 3.59 -8.39
N LEU A 58 5.31 4.30 -9.51
CA LEU A 58 4.42 3.91 -10.58
C LEU A 58 5.03 2.84 -11.50
N GLY A 59 6.36 2.68 -11.47
CA GLY A 59 7.06 1.59 -12.17
C GLY A 59 7.17 1.76 -13.68
N TYR A 60 6.91 2.94 -14.25
CA TYR A 60 6.97 3.17 -15.70
C TYR A 60 8.35 2.91 -16.32
N GLU A 61 9.41 3.08 -15.54
CA GLU A 61 10.79 2.91 -16.02
C GLU A 61 11.29 1.46 -15.87
N ARG A 62 10.44 0.55 -15.39
CA ARG A 62 10.82 -0.83 -15.04
C ARG A 62 10.14 -1.85 -15.94
N GLN A 63 10.90 -2.42 -16.85
CA GLN A 63 10.41 -3.41 -17.82
C GLN A 63 10.12 -4.78 -17.19
N GLU A 64 10.83 -5.14 -16.10
CA GLU A 64 10.73 -6.47 -15.49
C GLU A 64 9.39 -6.72 -14.76
N GLY A 65 8.58 -5.69 -14.59
CA GLY A 65 7.34 -5.79 -13.80
C GLY A 65 7.59 -5.93 -12.29
N GLY A 66 6.51 -6.08 -11.51
CA GLY A 66 6.59 -6.22 -10.05
C GLY A 66 6.87 -4.91 -9.28
N HIS A 67 6.96 -3.78 -9.98
CA HIS A 67 7.07 -2.45 -9.37
C HIS A 67 5.94 -1.58 -9.93
N PHE A 68 4.96 -1.23 -9.08
CA PHE A 68 3.76 -0.52 -9.50
C PHE A 68 2.97 0.02 -8.29
N THR A 69 2.07 0.95 -8.55
CA THR A 69 1.03 1.36 -7.59
C THR A 69 -0.35 1.19 -8.21
N ILE A 70 -1.27 0.57 -7.47
CA ILE A 70 -2.67 0.37 -7.85
C ILE A 70 -3.53 1.30 -7.00
N GLY A 71 -4.50 1.96 -7.62
CA GLY A 71 -5.51 2.78 -6.98
C GLY A 71 -6.88 2.12 -6.99
N ALA A 72 -7.66 2.45 -5.97
CA ALA A 72 -9.08 2.16 -5.88
C ALA A 72 -9.87 3.45 -6.03
N TRP A 73 -10.79 3.49 -6.97
CA TRP A 73 -11.57 4.67 -7.33
C TRP A 73 -13.07 4.44 -7.09
N ARG A 74 -13.73 5.48 -6.57
CA ARG A 74 -15.19 5.60 -6.59
C ARG A 74 -15.55 6.87 -7.36
N GLY A 75 -16.13 6.72 -8.56
CA GLY A 75 -16.23 7.80 -9.50
C GLY A 75 -14.86 8.40 -9.81
N ALA A 76 -14.71 9.72 -9.74
CA ALA A 76 -13.44 10.42 -9.93
C ALA A 76 -12.53 10.45 -8.69
N ARG A 77 -12.98 9.93 -7.55
CA ARG A 77 -12.26 10.05 -6.29
C ARG A 77 -11.38 8.83 -6.01
N LEU A 78 -10.10 9.04 -5.77
CA LEU A 78 -9.19 8.01 -5.27
C LEU A 78 -9.48 7.75 -3.77
N VAL A 79 -9.89 6.53 -3.47
CA VAL A 79 -10.32 6.14 -2.11
C VAL A 79 -9.39 5.14 -1.44
N GLY A 80 -8.46 4.57 -2.18
CA GLY A 80 -7.43 3.68 -1.63
C GLY A 80 -6.28 3.50 -2.61
N ALA A 81 -5.14 3.02 -2.10
CA ALA A 81 -3.98 2.67 -2.91
C ALA A 81 -3.14 1.58 -2.24
N ILE A 82 -2.34 0.89 -3.03
CA ILE A 82 -1.35 -0.10 -2.61
C ILE A 82 -0.18 -0.07 -3.59
N SER A 83 1.05 -0.17 -3.10
CA SER A 83 2.24 -0.24 -3.95
C SER A 83 2.96 -1.57 -3.77
N CYS A 84 3.54 -2.07 -4.85
CA CYS A 84 4.48 -3.17 -4.90
C CYS A 84 5.83 -2.62 -5.35
N GLU A 85 6.87 -2.80 -4.57
CA GLU A 85 8.22 -2.30 -4.84
C GLU A 85 9.18 -3.48 -4.97
N ARG A 86 9.55 -3.82 -6.21
CA ARG A 86 10.50 -4.90 -6.51
C ARG A 86 11.94 -4.41 -6.39
N ASP A 87 12.79 -5.22 -5.77
CA ASP A 87 14.23 -4.96 -5.71
C ASP A 87 14.88 -5.15 -7.11
N THR A 88 15.84 -4.30 -7.46
CA THR A 88 16.55 -4.35 -8.75
C THR A 88 17.84 -5.14 -8.70
N ARG A 89 18.37 -5.41 -7.51
CA ARG A 89 19.61 -6.17 -7.33
C ARG A 89 19.40 -7.63 -7.71
N LEU A 90 20.25 -8.18 -8.59
CA LEU A 90 20.08 -9.49 -9.22
C LEU A 90 19.77 -10.63 -8.24
N LYS A 91 20.44 -10.67 -7.09
CA LYS A 91 20.28 -11.76 -6.10
C LYS A 91 18.98 -11.71 -5.30
N VAL A 92 18.27 -10.59 -5.32
CA VAL A 92 17.04 -10.38 -4.54
C VAL A 92 15.85 -9.88 -5.39
N ARG A 93 16.01 -9.79 -6.72
CA ARG A 93 14.94 -9.35 -7.63
C ARG A 93 13.75 -10.30 -7.71
N HIS A 94 13.84 -11.49 -7.14
CA HIS A 94 12.73 -12.42 -6.98
C HIS A 94 11.79 -12.00 -5.83
N VAL A 95 12.13 -10.96 -5.08
CA VAL A 95 11.35 -10.44 -3.95
C VAL A 95 10.82 -9.04 -4.28
N ALA A 96 9.57 -8.78 -3.93
CA ALA A 96 9.01 -7.43 -3.89
C ALA A 96 8.38 -7.15 -2.52
N GLN A 97 8.36 -5.88 -2.14
CA GLN A 97 7.74 -5.44 -0.91
C GLN A 97 6.39 -4.77 -1.19
N VAL A 98 5.35 -5.20 -0.51
CA VAL A 98 4.05 -4.52 -0.50
C VAL A 98 4.12 -3.39 0.52
N VAL A 99 3.88 -2.16 0.06
CA VAL A 99 4.01 -0.94 0.86
C VAL A 99 2.85 0.03 0.60
N GLY A 100 2.68 0.99 1.49
CA GLY A 100 1.78 2.11 1.28
C GLY A 100 0.32 1.72 1.06
N MET A 101 -0.12 0.60 1.65
CA MET A 101 -1.52 0.22 1.61
C MET A 101 -2.34 1.17 2.47
N MET A 102 -3.34 1.78 1.88
CA MET A 102 -4.20 2.75 2.53
C MET A 102 -5.61 2.75 1.92
N VAL A 103 -6.62 2.93 2.76
CA VAL A 103 -8.04 3.06 2.37
C VAL A 103 -8.65 4.15 3.24
N ARG A 104 -9.31 5.13 2.63
CA ARG A 104 -9.99 6.21 3.35
C ARG A 104 -10.96 5.68 4.38
N ASP A 105 -11.01 6.31 5.56
CA ASP A 105 -11.79 5.84 6.70
C ASP A 105 -13.28 5.71 6.38
N GLU A 106 -13.82 6.67 5.62
CA GLU A 106 -15.23 6.71 5.25
C GLU A 106 -15.71 5.57 4.34
N VAL A 107 -14.76 4.80 3.77
CA VAL A 107 -15.07 3.65 2.89
C VAL A 107 -14.39 2.37 3.36
N GLN A 108 -13.85 2.34 4.57
CA GLN A 108 -13.36 1.10 5.18
C GLN A 108 -14.50 0.09 5.39
N ARG A 109 -14.15 -1.17 5.57
CA ARG A 109 -15.09 -2.30 5.75
C ARG A 109 -16.00 -2.58 4.54
N LEU A 110 -15.78 -1.91 3.41
CA LEU A 110 -16.49 -2.15 2.15
C LEU A 110 -15.73 -3.09 1.20
N GLY A 111 -14.75 -3.84 1.70
CA GLY A 111 -13.97 -4.79 0.90
C GLY A 111 -12.87 -4.16 0.03
N ILE A 112 -12.69 -2.82 0.04
CA ILE A 112 -11.74 -2.12 -0.84
C ILE A 112 -10.30 -2.55 -0.56
N GLY A 113 -9.92 -2.70 0.70
CA GLY A 113 -8.59 -3.16 1.07
C GLY A 113 -8.30 -4.57 0.54
N ARG A 114 -9.28 -5.46 0.59
CA ARG A 114 -9.17 -6.80 0.02
C ARG A 114 -9.02 -6.75 -1.50
N ALA A 115 -9.85 -5.99 -2.19
CA ALA A 115 -9.78 -5.85 -3.65
C ALA A 115 -8.43 -5.27 -4.12
N LEU A 116 -7.87 -4.28 -3.40
CA LEU A 116 -6.54 -3.73 -3.67
C LEU A 116 -5.44 -4.79 -3.50
N LEU A 117 -5.48 -5.54 -2.40
CA LEU A 117 -4.48 -6.56 -2.10
C LEU A 117 -4.53 -7.71 -3.11
N ASP A 118 -5.73 -8.18 -3.45
CA ASP A 118 -5.92 -9.24 -4.45
C ASP A 118 -5.40 -8.79 -5.83
N ALA A 119 -5.72 -7.56 -6.26
CA ALA A 119 -5.21 -7.00 -7.51
C ALA A 119 -3.67 -6.84 -7.50
N CYS A 120 -3.09 -6.48 -6.35
CA CYS A 120 -1.65 -6.38 -6.18
C CYS A 120 -0.98 -7.76 -6.33
N ILE A 121 -1.49 -8.79 -5.65
CA ILE A 121 -0.98 -10.16 -5.72
C ILE A 121 -1.09 -10.71 -7.14
N GLU A 122 -2.26 -10.55 -7.78
CA GLU A 122 -2.50 -11.02 -9.14
C GLU A 122 -1.54 -10.37 -10.15
N ARG A 123 -1.30 -9.06 -10.02
CA ARG A 123 -0.35 -8.37 -10.87
C ARG A 123 1.10 -8.79 -10.59
N ALA A 124 1.44 -9.03 -9.33
CA ALA A 124 2.76 -9.53 -8.94
C ALA A 124 3.05 -10.92 -9.54
N ARG A 125 2.07 -11.82 -9.54
CA ARG A 125 2.18 -13.16 -10.14
C ARG A 125 2.50 -13.16 -11.63
N ARG A 126 2.14 -12.07 -12.33
CA ARG A 126 2.42 -11.89 -13.77
C ARG A 126 3.79 -11.29 -14.06
N ALA A 127 4.51 -10.86 -13.01
CA ALA A 127 5.84 -10.27 -13.18
C ALA A 127 6.89 -11.39 -13.31
N ASP A 128 7.64 -11.37 -14.39
CA ASP A 128 8.63 -12.40 -14.70
C ASP A 128 9.70 -12.50 -13.61
N GLY A 129 9.94 -13.73 -13.12
CA GLY A 129 10.92 -14.04 -12.10
C GLY A 129 10.66 -13.39 -10.72
N LEU A 130 9.44 -12.93 -10.44
CA LEU A 130 9.02 -12.54 -9.09
C LEU A 130 8.39 -13.75 -8.40
N GLU A 131 8.91 -14.13 -7.23
CA GLU A 131 8.55 -15.37 -6.54
C GLU A 131 7.93 -15.12 -5.16
N MET A 132 8.15 -13.93 -4.60
CA MET A 132 7.82 -13.70 -3.21
C MET A 132 7.42 -12.23 -2.97
N LEU A 133 6.35 -12.03 -2.19
CA LEU A 133 5.98 -10.74 -1.63
C LEU A 133 6.27 -10.70 -0.14
N THR A 134 6.83 -9.61 0.33
CA THR A 134 7.00 -9.33 1.75
C THR A 134 6.24 -8.07 2.14
N LEU A 135 5.89 -7.96 3.41
CA LEU A 135 5.36 -6.73 4.00
C LEU A 135 5.71 -6.64 5.49
N SER A 136 5.58 -5.45 6.03
CA SER A 136 5.62 -5.24 7.46
C SER A 136 4.36 -4.51 7.92
N VAL A 137 3.80 -4.92 9.05
CA VAL A 137 2.62 -4.32 9.66
C VAL A 137 2.90 -4.03 11.13
N THR A 138 2.43 -2.90 11.64
CA THR A 138 2.59 -2.57 13.06
C THR A 138 1.90 -3.63 13.91
N ALA A 139 2.60 -4.18 14.89
CA ALA A 139 2.06 -5.14 15.84
C ALA A 139 0.86 -4.53 16.56
N GLY A 140 -0.22 -5.31 16.68
CA GLY A 140 -1.49 -4.80 17.22
C GLY A 140 -2.43 -4.16 16.18
N ASN A 141 -2.01 -3.99 14.92
CA ASN A 141 -2.94 -3.65 13.83
C ASN A 141 -3.68 -4.90 13.34
N ASP A 142 -4.60 -5.39 14.18
CA ASP A 142 -5.29 -6.66 13.95
C ASP A 142 -6.11 -6.69 12.67
N ALA A 143 -6.67 -5.55 12.28
CA ALA A 143 -7.46 -5.45 11.05
C ALA A 143 -6.60 -5.71 9.81
N ALA A 144 -5.42 -5.09 9.73
CA ALA A 144 -4.48 -5.30 8.64
C ALA A 144 -3.88 -6.71 8.69
N GLN A 145 -3.52 -7.22 9.88
CA GLN A 145 -3.01 -8.58 10.02
C GLN A 145 -4.02 -9.65 9.56
N ARG A 146 -5.30 -9.50 9.94
CA ARG A 146 -6.36 -10.42 9.45
C ARG A 146 -6.50 -10.36 7.94
N LEU A 147 -6.45 -9.17 7.35
CA LEU A 147 -6.54 -9.00 5.92
C LEU A 147 -5.38 -9.71 5.19
N TYR A 148 -4.14 -9.52 5.64
CA TYR A 148 -2.97 -10.15 5.04
C TYR A 148 -2.98 -11.67 5.22
N ARG A 149 -3.32 -12.18 6.40
CA ARG A 149 -3.46 -13.63 6.62
C ARG A 149 -4.53 -14.26 5.73
N ALA A 150 -5.68 -13.59 5.58
CA ALA A 150 -6.75 -14.05 4.69
C ALA A 150 -6.35 -14.03 3.20
N ALA A 151 -5.33 -13.27 2.82
CA ALA A 151 -4.74 -13.26 1.49
C ALA A 151 -3.57 -14.26 1.32
N GLY A 152 -3.24 -15.04 2.37
CA GLY A 152 -2.23 -16.08 2.34
C GLY A 152 -0.85 -15.67 2.88
N PHE A 153 -0.68 -14.44 3.37
CA PHE A 153 0.57 -14.05 4.03
C PHE A 153 0.74 -14.76 5.37
N THR A 154 1.95 -15.23 5.63
CA THR A 154 2.36 -15.81 6.91
C THR A 154 3.39 -14.94 7.61
N ARG A 155 3.30 -14.83 8.93
CA ARG A 155 4.31 -14.12 9.72
C ARG A 155 5.55 -14.98 9.87
N TYR A 156 6.71 -14.43 9.52
CA TYR A 156 8.00 -15.10 9.66
C TYR A 156 8.90 -14.49 10.75
N GLY A 157 8.50 -13.31 11.27
CA GLY A 157 9.28 -12.66 12.33
C GLY A 157 8.61 -11.42 12.87
N THR A 158 9.22 -10.82 13.87
CA THR A 158 8.84 -9.52 14.44
C THR A 158 10.10 -8.69 14.62
N LEU A 159 10.08 -7.45 14.11
CA LEU A 159 11.14 -6.48 14.37
C LEU A 159 10.74 -5.63 15.59
N PRO A 160 11.41 -5.84 16.74
CA PRO A 160 11.10 -5.08 17.94
C PRO A 160 11.54 -3.62 17.78
N ARG A 161 10.78 -2.71 18.41
CA ARG A 161 11.07 -1.26 18.44
C ARG A 161 11.26 -0.64 17.03
N ALA A 162 10.54 -1.16 16.03
CA ALA A 162 10.67 -0.81 14.62
C ALA A 162 10.26 0.64 14.31
N VAL A 163 9.34 1.22 15.09
CA VAL A 163 8.88 2.61 14.94
C VAL A 163 8.91 3.28 16.31
N LYS A 164 9.39 4.54 16.35
CA LYS A 164 9.32 5.39 17.53
C LYS A 164 8.36 6.55 17.25
N LEU A 165 7.30 6.67 18.05
CA LEU A 165 6.31 7.73 17.92
C LEU A 165 5.97 8.28 19.32
N GLY A 166 6.07 9.60 19.51
CA GLY A 166 5.75 10.22 20.79
C GLY A 166 6.53 9.62 21.98
N GLY A 167 7.78 9.23 21.78
CA GLY A 167 8.61 8.58 22.80
C GLY A 167 8.34 7.10 23.03
N ARG A 168 7.28 6.52 22.43
CA ARG A 168 6.93 5.09 22.51
C ARG A 168 7.46 4.32 21.31
N TYR A 169 7.82 3.06 21.56
CA TYR A 169 8.25 2.13 20.52
C TYR A 169 7.10 1.20 20.11
N HIS A 170 7.03 0.91 18.82
CA HIS A 170 6.10 -0.03 18.25
C HIS A 170 6.86 -1.08 17.45
N ASP A 171 6.51 -2.34 17.64
CA ASP A 171 7.08 -3.45 16.89
C ASP A 171 6.40 -3.57 15.52
N LYS A 172 7.05 -4.24 14.58
CA LYS A 172 6.46 -4.63 13.30
C LYS A 172 6.52 -6.13 13.12
N ASP A 173 5.37 -6.72 12.79
CA ASP A 173 5.32 -8.09 12.29
C ASP A 173 5.74 -8.10 10.82
N LEU A 174 6.62 -9.04 10.48
CA LEU A 174 7.15 -9.27 9.15
C LEU A 174 6.41 -10.46 8.54
N MET A 175 5.82 -10.25 7.36
CA MET A 175 5.01 -11.26 6.71
C MET A 175 5.48 -11.54 5.29
N VAL A 176 5.25 -12.76 4.81
CA VAL A 176 5.66 -13.25 3.50
C VAL A 176 4.52 -14.00 2.83
N LEU A 177 4.42 -13.86 1.50
CA LEU A 177 3.59 -14.66 0.61
C LEU A 177 4.48 -15.17 -0.53
N TYR A 178 4.49 -16.49 -0.76
CA TYR A 178 5.05 -17.09 -1.96
C TYR A 178 3.99 -17.06 -3.08
N LEU A 179 4.39 -16.64 -4.30
CA LEU A 179 3.50 -16.35 -5.42
C LEU A 179 3.13 -17.60 -6.24
#